data_4c54f6e8da131b6b7b23ae803e449924
#
_entry.id   4c54f6e8da131b6b7b23ae803e449924
#
_cell.length_a   1.000
_cell.length_b   1.000
_cell.length_c   1.000
_cell.angle_alpha   90.00
_cell.angle_beta   90.00
_cell.angle_gamma   90.00
#
_symmetry.space_group_name_H-M   'P 1'
#
loop_
_entity.id
_entity.type
_entity.pdbx_description
1 polymer ?
#
loop_
_entity_poly.entity_id
_entity_poly.type
_entity_poly.pdbx_seq_one_letter_code
_entity_poly.pdbx_strand_id
1 'polypeptide(L)'
;MKHDVVLLGHLDNGLGFYRFSYLGSDKAFVGVIAQEVQAVLPAAVTRGRDGYLRVYYDRLGVKFQTYKGWLAGGAHIPTRSRS
;
A
#
# COMPACT_ATOMS: atom_id res chain seq x y z
N MET A 1 -3.39 7.90 -11.27
CA MET A 1 -1.99 8.17 -10.95
C MET A 1 -1.86 8.71 -9.53
N LYS A 2 -0.91 8.20 -8.79
CA LYS A 2 -0.66 8.63 -7.41
C LYS A 2 0.24 9.85 -7.38
N HIS A 3 0.01 10.72 -6.39
CA HIS A 3 0.88 11.87 -6.16
C HIS A 3 0.99 12.12 -4.66
N ASP A 4 1.89 13.03 -4.28
CA ASP A 4 2.18 13.34 -2.87
C ASP A 4 2.53 12.08 -2.10
N VAL A 5 3.40 11.26 -2.68
CA VAL A 5 3.81 9.98 -2.11
C VAL A 5 4.84 10.23 -1.01
N VAL A 6 4.52 9.79 0.20
CA VAL A 6 5.38 9.95 1.37
C VAL A 6 5.61 8.59 2.02
N LEU A 7 6.86 8.24 2.22
CA LEU A 7 7.21 6.99 2.90
C LEU A 7 6.91 7.13 4.39
N LEU A 8 6.10 6.21 4.92
CA LEU A 8 5.75 6.18 6.35
C LEU A 8 6.61 5.17 7.11
N GLY A 9 7.06 4.13 6.45
CA GLY A 9 7.84 3.08 7.08
C GLY A 9 7.95 1.88 6.15
N HIS A 10 8.31 0.73 6.69
CA HIS A 10 8.50 -0.49 5.91
C HIS A 10 7.74 -1.64 6.54
N LEU A 11 7.24 -2.53 5.69
CA LEU A 11 6.64 -3.79 6.11
C LEU A 11 7.76 -4.79 6.45
N ASP A 12 7.37 -5.91 7.07
CA ASP A 12 8.32 -6.96 7.46
C ASP A 12 9.13 -7.49 6.29
N ASN A 13 8.55 -7.51 5.10
CA ASN A 13 9.23 -8.02 3.91
C ASN A 13 10.08 -6.95 3.21
N GLY A 14 10.21 -5.77 3.80
CA GLY A 14 11.02 -4.71 3.25
C GLY A 14 10.30 -3.76 2.33
N LEU A 15 9.05 -4.05 1.97
CA LEU A 15 8.26 -3.15 1.14
C LEU A 15 7.98 -1.83 1.85
N GLY A 16 8.01 -0.74 1.10
CA GLY A 16 7.63 0.56 1.65
C GLY A 16 6.12 0.63 1.92
N PHE A 17 5.77 1.34 2.98
CA PHE A 17 4.39 1.65 3.33
C PHE A 17 4.24 3.15 3.22
N TYR A 18 3.30 3.61 2.37
CA TYR A 18 3.25 5.00 1.93
C TYR A 18 1.91 5.65 2.18
N ARG A 19 1.96 6.97 2.32
CA ARG A 19 0.79 7.83 2.19
C ARG A 19 0.82 8.41 0.78
N PHE A 20 -0.33 8.44 0.11
CA PHE A 20 -0.42 8.99 -1.25
C PHE A 20 -1.85 9.44 -1.53
N SER A 21 -2.00 10.20 -2.61
CA SER A 21 -3.30 10.58 -3.12
C SER A 21 -3.40 10.20 -4.59
N TYR A 22 -4.62 10.06 -5.08
CA TYR A 22 -4.84 9.83 -6.51
C TYR A 22 -5.14 11.16 -7.20
N LEU A 23 -4.76 11.25 -8.47
CA LEU A 23 -5.01 12.43 -9.27
C LEU A 23 -6.49 12.77 -9.24
N GLY A 24 -6.81 14.05 -8.99
CA GLY A 24 -8.19 14.52 -8.95
C GLY A 24 -8.90 14.30 -7.62
N SER A 25 -8.18 13.81 -6.60
CA SER A 25 -8.77 13.58 -5.28
C SER A 25 -7.96 14.29 -4.21
N ASP A 26 -8.66 14.87 -3.25
CA ASP A 26 -8.02 15.48 -2.08
C ASP A 26 -7.77 14.47 -0.96
N LYS A 27 -8.33 13.28 -1.10
CA LYS A 27 -8.24 12.27 -0.06
C LYS A 27 -6.90 11.56 -0.10
N ALA A 28 -6.28 11.40 1.06
CA ALA A 28 -5.05 10.65 1.18
C ALA A 28 -5.35 9.22 1.63
N PHE A 29 -4.56 8.29 1.13
CA PHE A 29 -4.67 6.87 1.45
C PHE A 29 -3.33 6.35 1.93
N VAL A 30 -3.34 5.18 2.54
CA VAL A 30 -2.10 4.49 2.91
C VAL A 30 -2.08 3.13 2.23
N GLY A 31 -0.89 2.70 1.85
CA GLY A 31 -0.74 1.42 1.17
C GLY A 31 0.64 1.25 0.59
N VAL A 32 0.72 0.35 -0.39
CA VAL A 32 1.98 -0.03 -1.04
C VAL A 32 1.98 0.44 -2.49
N ILE A 33 3.15 0.40 -3.11
CA ILE A 33 3.33 0.74 -4.52
C ILE A 33 3.47 -0.56 -5.31
N ALA A 34 2.59 -0.74 -6.30
CA ALA A 34 2.49 -2.00 -7.03
C ALA A 34 3.80 -2.42 -7.69
N GLN A 35 4.57 -1.48 -8.24
CA GLN A 35 5.84 -1.81 -8.87
C GLN A 35 6.84 -2.39 -7.88
N GLU A 36 6.85 -1.89 -6.65
CA GLU A 36 7.71 -2.44 -5.59
C GLU A 36 7.25 -3.85 -5.22
N VAL A 37 5.94 -4.03 -5.09
CA VAL A 37 5.39 -5.35 -4.76
C VAL A 37 5.73 -6.35 -5.84
N GLN A 38 5.63 -5.95 -7.10
CA GLN A 38 5.94 -6.83 -8.22
C GLN A 38 7.40 -7.31 -8.17
N ALA A 39 8.30 -6.44 -7.75
CA ALA A 39 9.73 -6.80 -7.66
C ALA A 39 10.03 -7.75 -6.50
N VAL A 40 9.31 -7.61 -5.39
CA VAL A 40 9.59 -8.35 -4.15
C VAL A 40 8.70 -9.58 -4.01
N LEU A 41 7.44 -9.45 -4.36
CA LEU A 41 6.44 -10.50 -4.16
C LEU A 41 5.46 -10.51 -5.33
N PRO A 42 5.91 -10.97 -6.51
CA PRO A 42 5.08 -10.90 -7.71
C PRO A 42 3.75 -11.66 -7.59
N ALA A 43 3.67 -12.66 -6.72
CA ALA A 43 2.43 -13.40 -6.51
C ALA A 43 1.31 -12.54 -5.92
N ALA A 44 1.64 -11.38 -5.36
CA ALA A 44 0.65 -10.48 -4.79
C ALA A 44 0.19 -9.39 -5.77
N VAL A 45 0.60 -9.48 -7.03
CA VAL A 45 0.30 -8.48 -8.05
C VAL A 45 -0.27 -9.15 -9.29
N THR A 46 -1.24 -8.50 -9.90
CA THR A 46 -1.73 -8.91 -11.21
C THR A 46 -1.87 -7.67 -12.10
N ARG A 47 -1.86 -7.91 -13.40
CA ARG A 47 -2.07 -6.83 -14.36
C ARG A 47 -3.51 -6.88 -14.84
N GLY A 48 -4.23 -5.77 -14.69
CA GLY A 48 -5.59 -5.67 -15.17
C GLY A 48 -5.66 -5.52 -16.69
N ARG A 49 -6.87 -5.59 -17.23
CA ARG A 49 -7.10 -5.43 -18.67
C ARG A 49 -6.67 -4.06 -19.18
N ASP A 50 -6.72 -3.07 -18.29
CA ASP A 50 -6.31 -1.69 -18.60
C ASP A 50 -4.79 -1.53 -18.60
N GLY A 51 -4.03 -2.59 -18.31
CA GLY A 51 -2.59 -2.56 -18.28
C GLY A 51 -2.01 -2.09 -16.95
N TYR A 52 -2.84 -1.66 -16.02
CA TYR A 52 -2.37 -1.23 -14.71
C TYR A 52 -2.19 -2.40 -13.77
N LEU A 53 -1.18 -2.29 -12.91
CA LEU A 53 -0.94 -3.29 -11.88
C LEU A 53 -1.94 -3.15 -10.74
N ARG A 54 -2.39 -4.28 -10.22
CA ARG A 54 -3.29 -4.34 -9.08
C ARG A 54 -2.67 -5.22 -8.01
N VAL A 55 -2.81 -4.81 -6.77
CA VAL A 55 -2.20 -5.50 -5.63
C VAL A 55 -3.28 -6.26 -4.87
N TYR A 56 -2.98 -7.50 -4.55
CA TYR A 56 -3.82 -8.30 -3.65
C TYR A 56 -3.38 -8.00 -2.21
N TYR A 57 -4.01 -7.00 -1.61
CA TYR A 57 -3.66 -6.53 -0.28
C TYR A 57 -3.76 -7.62 0.79
N ASP A 58 -4.73 -8.51 0.65
CA ASP A 58 -4.90 -9.62 1.59
C ASP A 58 -3.69 -10.55 1.62
N ARG A 59 -3.00 -10.70 0.49
CA ARG A 59 -1.79 -11.54 0.42
C ARG A 59 -0.60 -10.89 1.09
N LEU A 60 -0.67 -9.58 1.30
CA LEU A 60 0.38 -8.84 1.99
C LEU A 60 0.09 -8.67 3.48
N GLY A 61 -1.13 -9.00 3.90
CA GLY A 61 -1.55 -8.71 5.26
C GLY A 61 -1.74 -7.23 5.52
N VAL A 62 -2.02 -6.46 4.48
CA VAL A 62 -2.15 -5.01 4.55
C VAL A 62 -3.58 -4.62 4.20
N LYS A 63 -4.13 -3.67 4.95
CA LYS A 63 -5.45 -3.15 4.69
C LYS A 63 -5.35 -1.82 3.95
N PHE A 64 -6.02 -1.73 2.82
CA PHE A 64 -6.12 -0.47 2.09
C PHE A 64 -7.11 0.43 2.83
N GLN A 65 -6.69 1.62 3.21
CA GLN A 65 -7.56 2.52 3.98
C GLN A 65 -7.12 3.96 3.76
N THR A 66 -7.99 4.88 4.20
CA THR A 66 -7.64 6.30 4.15
C THR A 66 -6.56 6.61 5.18
N TYR A 67 -5.79 7.64 4.91
CA TYR A 67 -4.78 8.12 5.86
C TYR A 67 -5.41 8.50 7.18
N LYS A 68 -6.56 9.18 7.12
CA LYS A 68 -7.29 9.60 8.30
C LYS A 68 -7.74 8.40 9.15
N GLY A 69 -8.25 7.36 8.48
CA GLY A 69 -8.65 6.12 9.16
C GLY A 69 -7.46 5.42 9.79
N TRP A 70 -6.33 5.41 9.10
CA TRP A 70 -5.11 4.82 9.61
C TRP A 70 -4.63 5.54 10.87
N LEU A 71 -4.65 6.88 10.86
CA LEU A 71 -4.28 7.67 12.04
C LEU A 71 -5.23 7.38 13.20
N ALA A 72 -6.53 7.32 12.93
CA ALA A 72 -7.53 7.04 13.95
C ALA A 72 -7.35 5.66 14.58
N GLY A 73 -6.79 4.72 13.82
CA GLY A 73 -6.52 3.38 14.31
C GLY A 73 -5.20 3.22 15.03
N GLY A 74 -4.45 4.31 15.26
CA GLY A 74 -3.20 4.29 16.00
C GLY A 74 -1.95 4.37 15.15
N ALA A 75 -2.10 4.55 13.84
CA ALA A 75 -0.97 4.75 12.93
C ALA A 75 0.06 3.62 12.97
N HIS A 76 -0.42 2.39 13.02
CA HIS A 76 0.48 1.22 13.05
C HIS A 76 0.89 0.80 11.65
N ILE A 77 2.18 0.56 11.48
CA ILE A 77 2.68 -0.07 10.25
C ILE A 77 2.30 -1.55 10.33
N PRO A 78 1.58 -2.09 9.33
CA PRO A 78 1.19 -3.51 9.36
C PRO A 78 2.40 -4.43 9.45
N THR A 79 2.31 -5.43 10.32
CA THR A 79 3.35 -6.44 10.44
C THR A 79 2.68 -7.82 10.40
N ARG A 80 3.45 -8.84 10.05
CA ARG A 80 2.96 -10.20 9.94
C ARG A 80 3.33 -11.04 11.14
N SER A 81 3.75 -10.42 12.16
CA SER A 81 4.21 -11.15 13.32
C SER A 81 3.14 -12.05 13.84
N ARG A 82 3.45 -12.70 14.19
CA ARG A 82 2.85 -13.35 14.84
C ARG A 82 2.88 -13.63 16.04
N SER A 83 2.88 -13.64 16.21
CA SER A 83 3.08 -14.05 17.22
C SER A 83 2.87 -14.56 18.09
#